data_ffc44d64d88e429b35669cdbc161ebc0
#
_entry.id   ffc44d64d88e429b35669cdbc161ebc0
#
_cell.length_a   1.000
_cell.length_b   1.000
_cell.length_c   1.000
_cell.angle_alpha   90.00
_cell.angle_beta   90.00
_cell.angle_gamma   90.00
#
_symmetry.space_group_name_H-M   'P 1'
#
loop_
_entity.id
_entity.type
_entity.pdbx_description
1 polymer ?
#
loop_
_entity_poly.entity_id
_entity_poly.type
_entity_poly.pdbx_seq_one_letter_code
_entity_poly.pdbx_strand_id
1 'polypeptide(L)'
;MSKTYIPQNYKSLLGLYDTQKAIGLIKTIFQEKLCAALHLKRVTAPLFVEHGSGLNDDLNGVERPVRFDVPCLSGDAEVVHSLAKWKRYALYKYGFRPGQGLVCDMNAIRRDEEPDNLHSIYVDQWDWERVITTRQRTLPFLKDTVRDIVDAVCATADELRWKFPELKRVRLGREVTFITTQELEDLYPALTPKERENAFAKEHGTICLLQIGGKLASGRAHDGRAPDYDDWTLNCDILFWHKPLGCALELSSMGIRVDPDALRRQLDEAGCPERAGLPFHKMLLAGELPLTMGGGIGQSRLCMLLLGKAHVGEVQVSLWDSETRAACEGAGVVLL
;
A
#
# COMPACT_ATOMS: atom_id res chain seq x y z
N MET A 1 -20.66 -13.43 -9.35
CA MET A 1 -19.99 -14.60 -8.69
C MET A 1 -18.92 -14.06 -7.79
N SER A 2 -18.85 -14.53 -6.55
CA SER A 2 -17.80 -14.14 -5.62
C SER A 2 -16.41 -14.43 -6.21
N LYS A 3 -15.47 -13.50 -6.03
CA LYS A 3 -14.05 -13.70 -6.38
C LYS A 3 -13.29 -14.44 -5.27
N THR A 4 -13.97 -14.74 -4.15
CA THR A 4 -13.38 -15.46 -3.01
C THR A 4 -13.27 -16.95 -3.30
N TYR A 5 -12.09 -17.50 -3.07
CA TYR A 5 -11.88 -18.94 -3.05
C TYR A 5 -11.06 -19.35 -1.83
N ILE A 6 -11.34 -20.51 -1.26
CA ILE A 6 -10.52 -21.07 -0.17
C ILE A 6 -9.79 -22.30 -0.69
N PRO A 7 -8.45 -22.33 -0.59
CA PRO A 7 -7.66 -23.47 -1.06
C PRO A 7 -8.09 -24.78 -0.41
N GLN A 8 -8.10 -25.86 -1.18
CA GLN A 8 -8.41 -27.19 -0.69
C GLN A 8 -7.47 -27.56 0.48
N ASN A 9 -8.05 -28.08 1.57
CA ASN A 9 -7.34 -28.42 2.80
C ASN A 9 -6.69 -27.24 3.55
N TYR A 10 -7.06 -25.99 3.23
CA TYR A 10 -6.64 -24.86 4.04
C TYR A 10 -7.12 -25.01 5.48
N LYS A 11 -6.22 -24.76 6.41
CA LYS A 11 -6.53 -24.66 7.86
C LYS A 11 -5.74 -23.51 8.43
N SER A 12 -6.44 -22.63 9.14
CA SER A 12 -5.78 -21.56 9.90
C SER A 12 -4.77 -22.15 10.88
N LEU A 13 -3.56 -21.57 10.92
CA LEU A 13 -2.48 -22.00 11.82
C LEU A 13 -2.77 -21.64 13.29
N LEU A 14 -3.55 -20.60 13.53
CA LEU A 14 -3.91 -20.12 14.86
C LEU A 14 -5.44 -20.12 15.01
N GLY A 15 -5.92 -20.50 16.19
CA GLY A 15 -7.32 -20.29 16.57
C GLY A 15 -7.67 -18.80 16.66
N LEU A 16 -8.96 -18.48 16.76
CA LEU A 16 -9.47 -17.11 16.70
C LEU A 16 -8.84 -16.20 17.78
N TYR A 17 -8.80 -16.66 19.03
CA TYR A 17 -8.22 -15.91 20.15
C TYR A 17 -6.74 -15.59 19.94
N ASP A 18 -5.93 -16.58 19.54
CA ASP A 18 -4.50 -16.37 19.29
C ASP A 18 -4.26 -15.57 18.02
N THR A 19 -5.15 -15.64 17.02
CA THR A 19 -5.14 -14.75 15.86
C THR A 19 -5.27 -13.29 16.31
N GLN A 20 -6.22 -12.96 17.20
CA GLN A 20 -6.39 -11.59 17.70
C GLN A 20 -5.16 -11.11 18.50
N LYS A 21 -4.58 -11.96 19.34
CA LYS A 21 -3.33 -11.64 20.06
C LYS A 21 -2.17 -11.38 19.10
N ALA A 22 -2.05 -12.21 18.06
CA ALA A 22 -1.00 -12.08 17.07
C ALA A 22 -1.15 -10.79 16.25
N ILE A 23 -2.37 -10.42 15.85
CA ILE A 23 -2.65 -9.14 15.16
C ILE A 23 -2.17 -7.96 16.02
N GLY A 24 -2.52 -7.93 17.30
CA GLY A 24 -2.07 -6.87 18.21
C GLY A 24 -0.54 -6.78 18.29
N LEU A 25 0.13 -7.93 18.41
CA LEU A 25 1.60 -7.99 18.44
C LEU A 25 2.24 -7.56 17.12
N ILE A 26 1.71 -8.00 15.97
CA ILE A 26 2.20 -7.58 14.65
C ILE A 26 2.14 -6.06 14.55
N LYS A 27 0.99 -5.47 14.89
CA LYS A 27 0.80 -4.01 14.79
C LYS A 27 1.81 -3.24 15.65
N THR A 28 2.08 -3.70 16.86
CA THR A 28 3.05 -3.04 17.76
C THR A 28 4.49 -3.24 17.27
N ILE A 29 4.91 -4.47 17.08
CA ILE A 29 6.31 -4.81 16.74
C ILE A 29 6.70 -4.21 15.40
N PHE A 30 5.86 -4.38 14.37
CA PHE A 30 6.18 -3.87 13.04
C PHE A 30 6.26 -2.35 13.01
N GLN A 31 5.32 -1.63 13.65
CA GLN A 31 5.37 -0.18 13.71
C GLN A 31 6.66 0.32 14.40
N GLU A 32 7.07 -0.30 15.51
CA GLU A 32 8.32 0.06 16.19
C GLU A 32 9.53 -0.13 15.28
N LYS A 33 9.62 -1.28 14.59
CA LYS A 33 10.72 -1.58 13.65
C LYS A 33 10.73 -0.63 12.46
N LEU A 34 9.57 -0.35 11.87
CA LEU A 34 9.43 0.59 10.76
C LEU A 34 9.87 2.01 11.17
N CYS A 35 9.42 2.46 12.35
CA CYS A 35 9.79 3.78 12.88
C CYS A 35 11.30 3.90 13.12
N ALA A 36 11.91 2.84 13.64
CA ALA A 36 13.35 2.80 13.87
C ALA A 36 14.13 2.81 12.55
N ALA A 37 13.75 1.96 11.59
CA ALA A 37 14.43 1.83 10.30
C ALA A 37 14.39 3.11 9.46
N LEU A 38 13.23 3.78 9.42
CA LEU A 38 12.99 4.93 8.56
C LEU A 38 13.06 6.28 9.30
N HIS A 39 13.38 6.30 10.60
CA HIS A 39 13.42 7.50 11.46
C HIS A 39 12.09 8.27 11.49
N LEU A 40 10.99 7.54 11.71
CA LEU A 40 9.63 8.09 11.69
C LEU A 40 9.15 8.47 13.09
N LYS A 41 8.30 9.50 13.14
CA LYS A 41 7.52 9.91 14.31
C LYS A 41 6.05 9.61 14.06
N ARG A 42 5.37 8.97 15.02
CA ARG A 42 3.93 8.78 14.91
C ARG A 42 3.20 10.11 15.08
N VAL A 43 2.27 10.38 14.18
CA VAL A 43 1.38 11.55 14.20
C VAL A 43 -0.08 11.12 14.04
N THR A 44 -1.02 11.98 14.40
CA THR A 44 -2.43 11.81 14.10
C THR A 44 -2.71 12.16 12.65
N ALA A 45 -3.66 11.46 12.03
CA ALA A 45 -4.08 11.66 10.65
C ALA A 45 -5.59 11.91 10.55
N PRO A 46 -6.06 12.61 9.50
CA PRO A 46 -7.49 12.78 9.28
C PRO A 46 -8.11 11.49 8.76
N LEU A 47 -9.35 11.22 9.16
CA LEU A 47 -10.22 10.22 8.54
C LEU A 47 -10.88 10.76 7.27
N PHE A 48 -11.11 12.07 7.21
CA PHE A 48 -11.75 12.78 6.12
C PHE A 48 -11.09 14.14 5.91
N VAL A 49 -11.22 14.67 4.71
CA VAL A 49 -10.70 15.98 4.30
C VAL A 49 -11.80 16.78 3.60
N GLU A 50 -11.62 18.09 3.51
CA GLU A 50 -12.52 18.94 2.74
C GLU A 50 -12.46 18.61 1.25
N HIS A 51 -13.63 18.45 0.62
CA HIS A 51 -13.73 18.22 -0.82
C HIS A 51 -13.12 19.40 -1.60
N GLY A 52 -12.35 19.10 -2.63
CA GLY A 52 -11.69 20.11 -3.47
C GLY A 52 -10.39 20.69 -2.89
N SER A 53 -9.95 20.23 -1.70
CA SER A 53 -8.64 20.61 -1.13
C SER A 53 -7.45 20.12 -1.96
N GLY A 54 -7.63 19.08 -2.77
CA GLY A 54 -6.56 18.38 -3.48
C GLY A 54 -5.76 17.41 -2.60
N LEU A 55 -6.18 17.20 -1.34
CA LEU A 55 -5.49 16.32 -0.38
C LEU A 55 -5.93 14.86 -0.48
N ASN A 56 -7.15 14.60 -0.94
CA ASN A 56 -7.61 13.24 -1.16
C ASN A 56 -7.05 12.66 -2.47
N ASP A 57 -7.20 11.36 -2.64
CA ASP A 57 -6.76 10.62 -3.80
C ASP A 57 -7.98 10.11 -4.59
N ASP A 58 -7.95 10.26 -5.91
CA ASP A 58 -8.97 9.69 -6.79
C ASP A 58 -8.55 8.29 -7.29
N LEU A 59 -7.49 7.71 -6.72
CA LEU A 59 -6.89 6.42 -7.10
C LEU A 59 -6.61 6.36 -8.61
N ASN A 60 -7.38 5.58 -9.35
CA ASN A 60 -7.27 5.51 -10.82
C ASN A 60 -8.11 6.59 -11.54
N GLY A 61 -8.76 7.48 -10.78
CA GLY A 61 -9.56 8.59 -11.32
C GLY A 61 -11.04 8.25 -11.58
N VAL A 62 -11.47 7.05 -11.21
CA VAL A 62 -12.86 6.57 -11.40
C VAL A 62 -13.57 6.24 -10.09
N GLU A 63 -12.82 6.00 -9.03
CA GLU A 63 -13.34 5.64 -7.72
C GLU A 63 -14.01 6.83 -7.03
N ARG A 64 -15.19 6.59 -6.50
CA ARG A 64 -16.01 7.63 -5.86
C ARG A 64 -15.75 7.66 -4.36
N PRO A 65 -15.31 8.80 -3.76
CA PRO A 65 -15.20 8.91 -2.31
C PRO A 65 -16.56 8.85 -1.62
N VAL A 66 -16.56 8.45 -0.36
CA VAL A 66 -17.72 8.62 0.52
C VAL A 66 -17.76 10.07 0.97
N ARG A 67 -18.73 10.83 0.47
CA ARG A 67 -18.97 12.25 0.79
C ARG A 67 -20.11 12.40 1.76
N PHE A 68 -20.02 13.42 2.60
CA PHE A 68 -21.06 13.81 3.54
C PHE A 68 -21.03 15.32 3.80
N ASP A 69 -22.17 15.88 4.07
CA ASP A 69 -22.30 17.28 4.48
C ASP A 69 -21.84 17.48 5.93
N VAL A 70 -21.28 18.66 6.18
CA VAL A 70 -20.87 19.08 7.53
C VAL A 70 -21.48 20.44 7.80
N PRO A 71 -22.53 20.54 8.67
CA PRO A 71 -23.30 21.77 8.83
C PRO A 71 -22.52 23.04 9.20
N CYS A 72 -21.32 22.89 9.80
CA CYS A 72 -20.47 24.03 10.16
C CYS A 72 -19.46 24.42 9.05
N LEU A 73 -19.44 23.71 7.92
CA LEU A 73 -18.58 24.02 6.77
C LEU A 73 -19.40 24.54 5.61
N SER A 74 -18.75 25.29 4.71
CA SER A 74 -19.38 25.77 3.47
C SER A 74 -19.39 24.74 2.33
N GLY A 75 -18.83 23.55 2.55
CA GLY A 75 -18.71 22.47 1.57
C GLY A 75 -18.75 21.10 2.23
N ASP A 76 -18.66 20.07 1.39
CA ASP A 76 -18.67 18.68 1.81
C ASP A 76 -17.31 18.22 2.32
N ALA A 77 -17.32 17.23 3.21
CA ALA A 77 -16.17 16.43 3.56
C ALA A 77 -16.22 15.07 2.83
N GLU A 78 -15.06 14.47 2.64
CA GLU A 78 -14.93 13.15 2.05
C GLU A 78 -13.96 12.27 2.82
N VAL A 79 -14.33 11.01 3.05
CA VAL A 79 -13.45 10.02 3.65
C VAL A 79 -12.27 9.79 2.71
N VAL A 80 -11.06 9.74 3.27
CA VAL A 80 -9.86 9.59 2.48
C VAL A 80 -9.80 8.23 1.77
N HIS A 81 -9.27 8.21 0.54
CA HIS A 81 -8.86 7.01 -0.16
C HIS A 81 -7.37 6.69 0.09
N SER A 82 -6.58 7.73 0.34
CA SER A 82 -5.14 7.68 0.62
C SER A 82 -4.72 8.96 1.34
N LEU A 83 -3.62 8.89 2.07
CA LEU A 83 -3.02 10.05 2.74
C LEU A 83 -1.72 10.53 2.06
N ALA A 84 -1.42 10.07 0.85
CA ALA A 84 -0.16 10.37 0.18
C ALA A 84 0.13 11.88 0.09
N LYS A 85 -0.85 12.67 -0.35
CA LYS A 85 -0.73 14.13 -0.48
C LYS A 85 -0.77 14.82 0.89
N TRP A 86 -1.67 14.36 1.78
CA TRP A 86 -1.78 14.92 3.13
C TRP A 86 -0.49 14.75 3.94
N LYS A 87 0.17 13.59 3.88
CA LYS A 87 1.42 13.33 4.61
C LYS A 87 2.52 14.33 4.24
N ARG A 88 2.68 14.60 2.95
CA ARG A 88 3.65 15.58 2.46
C ARG A 88 3.32 16.99 2.97
N TYR A 89 2.05 17.39 2.92
CA TYR A 89 1.58 18.65 3.50
C TYR A 89 1.81 18.70 5.02
N ALA A 90 1.56 17.61 5.75
CA ALA A 90 1.79 17.52 7.18
C ALA A 90 3.27 17.67 7.55
N LEU A 91 4.19 17.07 6.79
CA LEU A 91 5.64 17.28 6.99
C LEU A 91 6.03 18.75 6.87
N TYR A 92 5.49 19.46 5.87
CA TYR A 92 5.66 20.90 5.70
C TYR A 92 5.09 21.67 6.91
N LYS A 93 3.83 21.44 7.21
CA LYS A 93 3.10 22.16 8.28
C LYS A 93 3.74 21.96 9.66
N TYR A 94 4.26 20.77 9.94
CA TYR A 94 4.86 20.43 11.24
C TYR A 94 6.36 20.71 11.30
N GLY A 95 6.97 21.21 10.23
CA GLY A 95 8.38 21.61 10.20
C GLY A 95 9.37 20.47 10.26
N PHE A 96 9.05 19.31 9.66
CA PHE A 96 9.98 18.20 9.56
C PHE A 96 11.16 18.55 8.63
N ARG A 97 12.34 18.05 8.97
CA ARG A 97 13.60 18.33 8.26
C ARG A 97 14.09 17.11 7.47
N PRO A 98 15.02 17.31 6.50
CA PRO A 98 15.62 16.19 5.78
C PRO A 98 16.12 15.07 6.71
N GLY A 99 15.79 13.83 6.38
CA GLY A 99 16.09 12.65 7.19
C GLY A 99 15.05 12.31 8.26
N GLN A 100 14.10 13.20 8.54
CA GLN A 100 12.99 12.96 9.46
C GLN A 100 11.73 12.59 8.69
N GLY A 101 10.87 11.79 9.30
CA GLY A 101 9.61 11.37 8.69
C GLY A 101 8.50 11.18 9.72
N LEU A 102 7.30 11.00 9.21
CA LEU A 102 6.11 10.67 9.98
C LEU A 102 5.55 9.30 9.59
N VAL A 103 4.82 8.69 10.51
CA VAL A 103 3.94 7.54 10.27
C VAL A 103 2.61 7.81 10.94
N CYS A 104 1.53 7.37 10.32
CA CYS A 104 0.18 7.46 10.87
C CYS A 104 -0.64 6.24 10.47
N ASP A 105 -1.73 5.98 11.20
CA ASP A 105 -2.74 5.03 10.76
C ASP A 105 -3.63 5.73 9.72
N MET A 106 -3.73 5.15 8.54
CA MET A 106 -4.71 5.52 7.53
C MET A 106 -5.85 4.49 7.56
N ASN A 107 -7.07 5.02 7.64
CA ASN A 107 -8.29 4.23 7.52
C ASN A 107 -9.10 4.81 6.36
N ALA A 108 -9.35 4.00 5.34
CA ALA A 108 -10.04 4.41 4.12
C ALA A 108 -11.27 3.55 3.84
N ILE A 109 -12.23 4.14 3.15
CA ILE A 109 -13.39 3.42 2.62
C ILE A 109 -13.33 3.52 1.09
N ARG A 110 -13.07 2.39 0.44
CA ARG A 110 -13.12 2.25 -1.01
C ARG A 110 -14.46 1.65 -1.40
N ARG A 111 -15.49 2.48 -1.51
CA ARG A 111 -16.88 2.04 -1.68
C ARG A 111 -17.14 1.27 -2.96
N ASP A 112 -16.33 1.46 -3.99
CA ASP A 112 -16.46 0.81 -5.29
C ASP A 112 -15.52 -0.42 -5.43
N GLU A 113 -14.81 -0.82 -4.34
CA GLU A 113 -13.96 -2.00 -4.32
C GLU A 113 -14.78 -3.29 -4.46
N GLU A 114 -14.31 -4.20 -5.26
CA GLU A 114 -14.85 -5.55 -5.35
C GLU A 114 -14.11 -6.47 -4.37
N PRO A 115 -14.73 -6.86 -3.25
CA PRO A 115 -14.08 -7.72 -2.27
C PRO A 115 -13.69 -9.08 -2.84
N ASP A 116 -12.50 -9.53 -2.44
CA ASP A 116 -11.96 -10.86 -2.73
C ASP A 116 -11.12 -11.35 -1.55
N ASN A 117 -10.24 -12.35 -1.77
CA ASN A 117 -9.36 -12.85 -0.72
C ASN A 117 -8.40 -11.78 -0.14
N LEU A 118 -8.02 -10.78 -0.93
CA LEU A 118 -7.01 -9.77 -0.60
C LEU A 118 -7.58 -8.35 -0.46
N HIS A 119 -8.78 -8.11 -0.99
CA HIS A 119 -9.41 -6.80 -1.07
C HIS A 119 -10.66 -6.70 -0.19
N SER A 120 -10.83 -5.56 0.44
CA SER A 120 -11.98 -5.19 1.28
C SER A 120 -12.34 -3.73 1.01
N ILE A 121 -13.61 -3.37 1.21
CA ILE A 121 -14.05 -1.98 1.16
C ILE A 121 -13.40 -1.11 2.26
N TYR A 122 -12.94 -1.72 3.35
CA TYR A 122 -12.16 -1.06 4.39
C TYR A 122 -10.67 -1.32 4.19
N VAL A 123 -9.89 -0.26 4.12
CA VAL A 123 -8.43 -0.33 3.95
C VAL A 123 -7.74 0.31 5.14
N ASP A 124 -6.84 -0.43 5.78
CA ASP A 124 -6.02 0.03 6.89
C ASP A 124 -4.53 -0.04 6.53
N GLN A 125 -3.81 1.06 6.71
CA GLN A 125 -2.37 1.13 6.39
C GLN A 125 -1.58 1.83 7.50
N TRP A 126 -0.30 1.46 7.65
CA TRP A 126 0.70 2.39 8.15
C TRP A 126 1.12 3.25 6.97
N ASP A 127 0.67 4.48 6.98
CA ASP A 127 1.04 5.48 6.01
C ASP A 127 2.23 6.26 6.52
N TRP A 128 3.34 6.24 5.78
CA TRP A 128 4.57 6.89 6.16
C TRP A 128 5.06 7.85 5.09
N GLU A 129 5.79 8.88 5.51
CA GLU A 129 6.39 9.87 4.60
C GLU A 129 7.65 10.43 5.25
N ARG A 130 8.72 10.62 4.49
CA ARG A 130 10.02 11.12 4.95
C ARG A 130 10.52 12.24 4.07
N VAL A 131 11.04 13.33 4.67
CA VAL A 131 11.71 14.41 3.95
C VAL A 131 13.06 13.93 3.44
N ILE A 132 13.31 14.13 2.16
CA ILE A 132 14.56 13.75 1.50
C ILE A 132 15.26 14.97 0.89
N THR A 133 16.54 14.83 0.59
CA THR A 133 17.33 15.83 -0.15
C THR A 133 17.24 15.55 -1.66
N THR A 134 17.61 16.53 -2.48
CA THR A 134 17.72 16.36 -3.94
C THR A 134 18.69 15.22 -4.30
N ARG A 135 19.78 15.03 -3.54
CA ARG A 135 20.74 13.95 -3.78
C ARG A 135 20.17 12.55 -3.53
N GLN A 136 19.13 12.45 -2.70
CA GLN A 136 18.44 11.19 -2.38
C GLN A 136 17.31 10.84 -3.37
N ARG A 137 17.01 11.71 -4.32
CA ARG A 137 15.99 11.47 -5.35
C ARG A 137 16.55 10.52 -6.43
N THR A 138 16.79 9.25 -6.06
CA THR A 138 17.44 8.24 -6.91
C THR A 138 16.86 6.85 -6.69
N LEU A 139 16.92 5.98 -7.71
CA LEU A 139 16.55 4.57 -7.60
C LEU A 139 17.38 3.80 -6.54
N PRO A 140 18.71 3.99 -6.39
CA PRO A 140 19.44 3.35 -5.31
C PRO A 140 18.87 3.66 -3.92
N PHE A 141 18.55 4.92 -3.63
CA PHE A 141 17.93 5.31 -2.35
C PHE A 141 16.56 4.70 -2.14
N LEU A 142 15.74 4.61 -3.20
CA LEU A 142 14.46 3.89 -3.15
C LEU A 142 14.66 2.41 -2.83
N LYS A 143 15.60 1.74 -3.52
CA LYS A 143 15.91 0.32 -3.31
C LYS A 143 16.43 0.01 -1.90
N ASP A 144 17.25 0.89 -1.33
CA ASP A 144 17.74 0.74 0.05
C ASP A 144 16.59 0.86 1.05
N THR A 145 15.68 1.82 0.86
CA THR A 145 14.49 1.96 1.70
C THR A 145 13.55 0.73 1.60
N VAL A 146 13.42 0.15 0.42
CA VAL A 146 12.68 -1.11 0.24
C VAL A 146 13.29 -2.24 1.07
N ARG A 147 14.63 -2.38 1.07
CA ARG A 147 15.33 -3.39 1.87
C ARG A 147 15.08 -3.18 3.37
N ASP A 148 15.15 -1.93 3.85
CA ASP A 148 14.87 -1.59 5.25
C ASP A 148 13.45 -2.00 5.67
N ILE A 149 12.45 -1.78 4.81
CA ILE A 149 11.05 -2.18 5.06
C ILE A 149 10.93 -3.71 5.08
N VAL A 150 11.51 -4.42 4.11
CA VAL A 150 11.47 -5.89 4.05
C VAL A 150 12.17 -6.50 5.26
N ASP A 151 13.28 -5.93 5.70
CA ASP A 151 13.95 -6.36 6.92
C ASP A 151 13.08 -6.18 8.17
N ALA A 152 12.33 -5.07 8.29
CA ALA A 152 11.37 -4.85 9.37
C ALA A 152 10.24 -5.88 9.34
N VAL A 153 9.71 -6.23 8.16
CA VAL A 153 8.70 -7.29 7.98
C VAL A 153 9.23 -8.65 8.44
N CYS A 154 10.42 -9.04 7.97
CA CYS A 154 11.04 -10.31 8.30
C CYS A 154 11.41 -10.41 9.78
N ALA A 155 11.92 -9.34 10.38
CA ALA A 155 12.22 -9.28 11.80
C ALA A 155 10.96 -9.39 12.67
N THR A 156 9.83 -8.82 12.23
CA THR A 156 8.52 -9.00 12.87
C THR A 156 8.09 -10.47 12.81
N ALA A 157 8.23 -11.12 11.64
CA ALA A 157 7.92 -12.54 11.48
C ALA A 157 8.76 -13.43 12.40
N ASP A 158 10.05 -13.10 12.58
CA ASP A 158 10.95 -13.85 13.47
C ASP A 158 10.48 -13.77 14.93
N GLU A 159 10.10 -12.58 15.42
CA GLU A 159 9.58 -12.42 16.77
C GLU A 159 8.25 -13.15 16.99
N LEU A 160 7.36 -13.16 16.00
CA LEU A 160 6.11 -13.89 16.07
C LEU A 160 6.31 -15.39 16.23
N ARG A 161 7.30 -15.98 15.53
CA ARG A 161 7.60 -17.43 15.61
C ARG A 161 8.08 -17.87 16.99
N TRP A 162 8.65 -16.98 17.78
CA TRP A 162 8.98 -17.24 19.18
C TRP A 162 7.74 -17.36 20.05
N LYS A 163 6.72 -16.52 19.80
CA LYS A 163 5.47 -16.50 20.58
C LYS A 163 4.44 -17.49 20.09
N PHE A 164 4.44 -17.79 18.79
CA PHE A 164 3.53 -18.72 18.12
C PHE A 164 4.34 -19.70 17.24
N PRO A 165 4.79 -20.83 17.83
CA PRO A 165 5.58 -21.82 17.10
C PRO A 165 4.91 -22.40 15.87
N GLU A 166 3.58 -22.39 15.80
CA GLU A 166 2.76 -22.84 14.66
C GLU A 166 3.11 -22.03 13.38
N LEU A 167 3.52 -20.79 13.55
CA LEU A 167 3.89 -19.88 12.44
C LEU A 167 5.27 -20.19 11.83
N LYS A 168 6.02 -21.17 12.33
CA LYS A 168 7.30 -21.62 11.72
C LYS A 168 7.14 -22.09 10.28
N ARG A 169 5.91 -22.40 9.85
CA ARG A 169 5.60 -22.78 8.46
C ARG A 169 5.52 -21.58 7.51
N VAL A 170 5.29 -20.38 8.04
CA VAL A 170 5.29 -19.12 7.27
C VAL A 170 6.74 -18.65 7.15
N ARG A 171 7.29 -18.75 5.95
CA ARG A 171 8.68 -18.33 5.67
C ARG A 171 8.68 -17.23 4.62
N LEU A 172 9.38 -16.15 4.90
CA LEU A 172 9.57 -15.02 4.00
C LEU A 172 11.04 -14.93 3.60
N GLY A 173 11.29 -14.57 2.33
CA GLY A 173 12.63 -14.25 1.85
C GLY A 173 13.02 -12.83 2.28
N ARG A 174 14.24 -12.68 2.84
CA ARG A 174 14.79 -11.33 3.14
C ARG A 174 15.39 -10.68 1.91
N GLU A 175 15.88 -11.48 0.98
CA GLU A 175 16.43 -10.97 -0.26
C GLU A 175 15.31 -10.45 -1.15
N VAL A 176 15.51 -9.24 -1.67
CA VAL A 176 14.55 -8.58 -2.57
C VAL A 176 15.08 -8.61 -3.99
N THR A 177 14.32 -9.22 -4.89
CA THR A 177 14.61 -9.18 -6.32
C THR A 177 13.89 -7.99 -6.96
N PHE A 178 14.66 -7.08 -7.53
CA PHE A 178 14.14 -5.87 -8.19
C PHE A 178 13.99 -6.11 -9.68
N ILE A 179 12.85 -5.69 -10.23
CA ILE A 179 12.55 -5.72 -11.66
C ILE A 179 11.70 -4.51 -12.04
N THR A 180 11.92 -3.93 -13.20
CA THR A 180 11.04 -2.89 -13.74
C THR A 180 9.81 -3.52 -14.39
N THR A 181 8.74 -2.73 -14.51
CA THR A 181 7.52 -3.17 -15.22
C THR A 181 7.80 -3.54 -16.67
N GLN A 182 8.74 -2.84 -17.35
CA GLN A 182 9.13 -3.17 -18.71
C GLN A 182 9.91 -4.48 -18.78
N GLU A 183 10.93 -4.68 -17.94
CA GLU A 183 11.67 -5.95 -17.89
C GLU A 183 10.74 -7.12 -17.60
N LEU A 184 9.74 -6.93 -16.74
CA LEU A 184 8.75 -7.96 -16.42
C LEU A 184 7.83 -8.26 -17.63
N GLU A 185 7.47 -7.25 -18.43
CA GLU A 185 6.74 -7.45 -19.68
C GLU A 185 7.59 -8.19 -20.71
N ASP A 186 8.85 -7.80 -20.87
CA ASP A 186 9.78 -8.42 -21.81
C ASP A 186 10.03 -9.92 -21.47
N LEU A 187 10.07 -10.22 -20.15
CA LEU A 187 10.27 -11.60 -19.67
C LEU A 187 9.03 -12.48 -19.89
N TYR A 188 7.82 -11.92 -19.76
CA TYR A 188 6.56 -12.65 -19.88
C TYR A 188 5.57 -11.92 -20.81
N PRO A 189 5.87 -11.76 -22.11
CA PRO A 189 5.08 -10.92 -23.02
C PRO A 189 3.64 -11.43 -23.24
N ALA A 190 3.40 -12.73 -23.09
CA ALA A 190 2.09 -13.34 -23.30
C ALA A 190 1.17 -13.31 -22.05
N LEU A 191 1.72 -12.98 -20.89
CA LEU A 191 0.95 -12.96 -19.63
C LEU A 191 0.35 -11.58 -19.37
N THR A 192 -0.76 -11.57 -18.64
CA THR A 192 -1.34 -10.35 -18.08
C THR A 192 -0.43 -9.79 -16.98
N PRO A 193 -0.54 -8.49 -16.61
CA PRO A 193 0.27 -7.90 -15.55
C PRO A 193 0.25 -8.72 -14.25
N LYS A 194 -0.91 -9.15 -13.79
CA LYS A 194 -1.04 -9.94 -12.56
C LYS A 194 -0.46 -11.36 -12.66
N GLU A 195 -0.56 -11.98 -13.82
CA GLU A 195 0.09 -13.28 -14.08
C GLU A 195 1.60 -13.15 -14.11
N ARG A 196 2.15 -12.05 -14.65
CA ARG A 196 3.59 -11.72 -14.63
C ARG A 196 4.11 -11.60 -13.20
N GLU A 197 3.42 -10.82 -12.36
CA GLU A 197 3.74 -10.69 -10.94
C GLU A 197 3.73 -12.05 -10.23
N ASN A 198 2.69 -12.86 -10.46
CA ASN A 198 2.56 -14.18 -9.85
C ASN A 198 3.69 -15.12 -10.28
N ALA A 199 4.04 -15.14 -11.58
CA ALA A 199 5.10 -15.98 -12.09
C ALA A 199 6.45 -15.59 -11.47
N PHE A 200 6.78 -14.30 -11.46
CA PHE A 200 8.05 -13.79 -10.96
C PHE A 200 8.16 -13.91 -9.42
N ALA A 201 7.09 -13.58 -8.69
CA ALA A 201 7.09 -13.72 -7.23
C ALA A 201 7.14 -15.20 -6.78
N LYS A 202 6.57 -16.13 -7.55
CA LYS A 202 6.65 -17.57 -7.26
C LYS A 202 8.08 -18.06 -7.30
N GLU A 203 8.90 -17.55 -8.22
CA GLU A 203 10.29 -17.93 -8.37
C GLU A 203 11.19 -17.29 -7.33
N HIS A 204 10.99 -15.97 -7.05
CA HIS A 204 11.91 -15.18 -6.25
C HIS A 204 11.46 -14.95 -4.79
N GLY A 205 10.21 -15.23 -4.45
CA GLY A 205 9.67 -15.11 -3.09
C GLY A 205 9.31 -13.67 -2.69
N THR A 206 10.29 -12.77 -2.59
CA THR A 206 10.11 -11.34 -2.31
C THR A 206 10.62 -10.53 -3.47
N ILE A 207 9.74 -9.74 -4.06
CA ILE A 207 10.05 -8.92 -5.25
C ILE A 207 9.69 -7.46 -5.03
N CYS A 208 10.38 -6.59 -5.74
CA CYS A 208 10.04 -5.18 -5.82
C CYS A 208 9.87 -4.81 -7.29
N LEU A 209 8.64 -4.46 -7.67
CA LEU A 209 8.28 -4.02 -9.00
C LEU A 209 8.47 -2.50 -9.10
N LEU A 210 9.33 -2.07 -10.03
CA LEU A 210 9.73 -0.67 -10.18
C LEU A 210 9.04 -0.01 -11.38
N GLN A 211 8.89 1.32 -11.33
CA GLN A 211 8.47 2.18 -12.44
C GLN A 211 7.08 1.86 -12.97
N ILE A 212 6.09 2.01 -12.08
CA ILE A 212 4.68 1.74 -12.35
C ILE A 212 3.97 3.06 -12.70
N GLY A 213 3.05 3.03 -13.68
CA GLY A 213 2.17 4.16 -14.06
C GLY A 213 2.35 4.61 -15.51
N GLY A 214 3.59 4.64 -16.02
CA GLY A 214 3.86 4.97 -17.42
C GLY A 214 3.47 3.86 -18.40
N LYS A 215 3.32 4.23 -19.68
CA LYS A 215 3.07 3.25 -20.75
C LYS A 215 4.32 2.45 -21.05
N LEU A 216 4.16 1.13 -21.15
CA LEU A 216 5.20 0.20 -21.58
C LEU A 216 5.35 0.17 -23.11
N ALA A 217 6.33 -0.58 -23.62
CA ALA A 217 6.56 -0.73 -25.07
C ALA A 217 5.35 -1.27 -25.81
N SER A 218 4.49 -2.04 -25.16
CA SER A 218 3.20 -2.50 -25.70
C SER A 218 2.15 -1.39 -25.85
N GLY A 219 2.42 -0.17 -25.36
CA GLY A 219 1.48 0.95 -25.33
C GLY A 219 0.48 0.93 -24.18
N ARG A 220 0.56 -0.06 -23.28
CA ARG A 220 -0.29 -0.21 -22.10
C ARG A 220 0.53 0.02 -20.84
N ALA A 221 -0.08 0.56 -19.79
CA ALA A 221 0.54 0.57 -18.47
C ALA A 221 0.48 -0.83 -17.85
N HIS A 222 1.44 -1.14 -16.96
CA HIS A 222 1.39 -2.37 -16.16
C HIS A 222 0.22 -2.32 -15.19
N ASP A 223 0.10 -1.21 -14.49
CA ASP A 223 -0.99 -0.91 -13.55
C ASP A 223 -1.26 0.61 -13.53
N GLY A 224 -2.45 1.00 -13.04
CA GLY A 224 -2.80 2.41 -12.84
C GLY A 224 -2.02 3.03 -11.69
N ARG A 225 -1.67 4.31 -11.84
CA ARG A 225 -1.11 5.14 -10.76
C ARG A 225 -1.62 6.55 -10.89
N ALA A 226 -2.08 7.14 -9.79
CA ALA A 226 -2.41 8.55 -9.76
C ALA A 226 -1.18 9.39 -10.16
N PRO A 227 -1.37 10.45 -10.96
CA PRO A 227 -0.25 11.23 -11.52
C PRO A 227 0.35 12.22 -10.54
N ASP A 228 -0.23 12.41 -9.36
CA ASP A 228 -0.02 13.60 -8.55
C ASP A 228 0.63 13.36 -7.18
N TYR A 229 1.16 12.15 -6.92
CA TYR A 229 1.97 11.93 -5.72
C TYR A 229 3.27 11.16 -5.98
N ASP A 230 3.31 9.98 -6.60
CA ASP A 230 4.56 9.27 -6.90
C ASP A 230 5.12 9.65 -8.27
N ASP A 231 6.44 9.85 -8.35
CA ASP A 231 7.12 9.90 -9.64
C ASP A 231 7.16 8.50 -10.24
N TRP A 232 6.51 8.29 -11.38
CA TRP A 232 6.40 6.99 -12.04
C TRP A 232 7.75 6.36 -12.42
N THR A 233 8.81 7.17 -12.49
CA THR A 233 10.18 6.68 -12.73
C THR A 233 10.90 6.27 -11.44
N LEU A 234 10.35 6.62 -10.26
CA LEU A 234 10.97 6.48 -8.94
C LEU A 234 9.98 5.90 -7.90
N ASN A 235 9.07 5.05 -8.34
CA ASN A 235 8.11 4.36 -7.49
C ASN A 235 8.28 2.84 -7.57
N CYS A 236 7.63 2.14 -6.66
CA CYS A 236 7.62 0.69 -6.65
C CYS A 236 6.51 0.10 -5.79
N ASP A 237 6.22 -1.18 -6.03
CA ASP A 237 5.44 -2.05 -5.17
C ASP A 237 6.30 -3.17 -4.59
N ILE A 238 6.09 -3.48 -3.31
CA ILE A 238 6.73 -4.60 -2.61
C ILE A 238 5.72 -5.75 -2.55
N LEU A 239 6.07 -6.87 -3.18
CA LEU A 239 5.21 -8.04 -3.23
C LEU A 239 5.91 -9.25 -2.60
N PHE A 240 5.13 -10.05 -1.90
CA PHE A 240 5.56 -11.32 -1.33
C PHE A 240 4.79 -12.47 -1.94
N TRP A 241 5.48 -13.59 -2.21
CA TRP A 241 4.78 -14.81 -2.58
C TRP A 241 3.94 -15.32 -1.42
N HIS A 242 2.62 -15.24 -1.56
CA HIS A 242 1.68 -15.70 -0.56
C HIS A 242 1.32 -17.17 -0.78
N LYS A 243 2.02 -18.04 -0.07
CA LYS A 243 1.93 -19.48 -0.25
C LYS A 243 0.51 -20.07 -0.10
N PRO A 244 -0.32 -19.66 0.88
CA PRO A 244 -1.68 -20.17 1.01
C PRO A 244 -2.52 -19.98 -0.26
N LEU A 245 -2.48 -18.82 -0.88
CA LEU A 245 -3.26 -18.53 -2.09
C LEU A 245 -2.52 -18.85 -3.38
N GLY A 246 -1.21 -19.08 -3.34
CA GLY A 246 -0.39 -19.30 -4.52
C GLY A 246 -0.33 -18.08 -5.45
N CYS A 247 -0.27 -16.88 -4.88
CA CYS A 247 -0.22 -15.61 -5.62
C CYS A 247 0.79 -14.63 -5.03
N ALA A 248 1.14 -13.61 -5.80
CA ALA A 248 1.84 -12.43 -5.31
C ALA A 248 0.88 -11.57 -4.48
N LEU A 249 1.28 -11.26 -3.25
CA LEU A 249 0.56 -10.37 -2.36
C LEU A 249 1.32 -9.05 -2.30
N GLU A 250 0.74 -7.99 -2.86
CA GLU A 250 1.23 -6.63 -2.71
C GLU A 250 1.03 -6.17 -1.27
N LEU A 251 2.14 -5.93 -0.58
CA LEU A 251 2.13 -5.46 0.80
C LEU A 251 2.19 -3.94 0.90
N SER A 252 2.96 -3.30 0.01
CA SER A 252 3.22 -1.87 0.06
C SER A 252 3.37 -1.30 -1.33
N SER A 253 2.77 -0.13 -1.54
CA SER A 253 3.05 0.77 -2.65
C SER A 253 3.76 2.00 -2.11
N MET A 254 4.87 2.42 -2.74
CA MET A 254 5.69 3.53 -2.29
C MET A 254 6.46 4.19 -3.43
N GLY A 255 6.91 5.42 -3.20
CA GLY A 255 7.74 6.12 -4.18
C GLY A 255 8.39 7.38 -3.65
N ILE A 256 9.39 7.84 -4.38
CA ILE A 256 9.85 9.21 -4.30
C ILE A 256 8.79 10.07 -4.96
N ARG A 257 8.33 11.09 -4.22
CA ARG A 257 7.21 11.90 -4.68
C ARG A 257 7.60 12.80 -5.86
N VAL A 258 6.61 13.16 -6.65
CA VAL A 258 6.79 14.09 -7.77
C VAL A 258 7.43 15.39 -7.30
N ASP A 259 8.38 15.90 -8.08
CA ASP A 259 8.79 17.31 -8.06
C ASP A 259 7.90 18.12 -9.01
N PRO A 260 8.05 19.45 -9.10
CA PRO A 260 7.22 20.27 -9.99
C PRO A 260 7.24 19.83 -11.46
N ASP A 261 8.38 19.35 -11.96
CA ASP A 261 8.52 18.94 -13.35
C ASP A 261 7.88 17.57 -13.62
N ALA A 262 8.09 16.61 -12.72
CA ALA A 262 7.41 15.31 -12.78
C ALA A 262 5.89 15.47 -12.66
N LEU A 263 5.41 16.36 -11.76
CA LEU A 263 3.98 16.61 -11.62
C LEU A 263 3.36 17.14 -12.93
N ARG A 264 3.95 18.16 -13.54
CA ARG A 264 3.45 18.72 -14.81
C ARG A 264 3.37 17.63 -15.88
N ARG A 265 4.48 16.91 -16.10
CA ARG A 265 4.56 15.83 -17.08
C ARG A 265 3.47 14.77 -16.85
N GLN A 266 3.33 14.28 -15.61
CA GLN A 266 2.39 13.21 -15.31
C GLN A 266 0.93 13.65 -15.39
N LEU A 267 0.59 14.88 -15.01
CA LEU A 267 -0.76 15.42 -15.18
C LEU A 267 -1.14 15.51 -16.68
N ASP A 268 -0.20 15.95 -17.53
CA ASP A 268 -0.40 16.00 -18.98
C ASP A 268 -0.57 14.60 -19.57
N GLU A 269 0.28 13.64 -19.19
CA GLU A 269 0.19 12.24 -19.64
C GLU A 269 -1.11 11.56 -19.21
N ALA A 270 -1.60 11.89 -18.01
CA ALA A 270 -2.87 11.36 -17.46
C ALA A 270 -4.11 12.11 -17.99
N GLY A 271 -3.93 13.20 -18.74
CA GLY A 271 -5.03 13.99 -19.30
C GLY A 271 -5.85 14.76 -18.27
N CYS A 272 -5.24 15.16 -17.14
CA CYS A 272 -5.88 15.92 -16.06
C CYS A 272 -5.08 17.16 -15.62
N PRO A 273 -4.65 18.03 -16.57
CA PRO A 273 -3.82 19.20 -16.26
C PRO A 273 -4.53 20.23 -15.36
N GLU A 274 -5.86 20.24 -15.32
CA GLU A 274 -6.67 21.10 -14.46
C GLU A 274 -6.39 20.89 -12.96
N ARG A 275 -5.93 19.72 -12.55
CA ARG A 275 -5.54 19.43 -11.15
C ARG A 275 -4.42 20.33 -10.65
N ALA A 276 -3.58 20.89 -11.54
CA ALA A 276 -2.57 21.90 -11.20
C ALA A 276 -3.17 23.13 -10.51
N GLY A 277 -4.47 23.40 -10.70
CA GLY A 277 -5.23 24.47 -10.06
C GLY A 277 -5.65 24.22 -8.62
N LEU A 278 -5.57 22.99 -8.10
CA LEU A 278 -5.95 22.66 -6.74
C LEU A 278 -4.96 23.21 -5.70
N PRO A 279 -5.40 23.50 -4.46
CA PRO A 279 -4.54 24.14 -3.45
C PRO A 279 -3.23 23.40 -3.18
N PHE A 280 -3.28 22.10 -2.95
CA PHE A 280 -2.07 21.28 -2.73
C PHE A 280 -1.10 21.32 -3.91
N HIS A 281 -1.64 21.20 -5.15
CA HIS A 281 -0.83 21.18 -6.36
C HIS A 281 -0.15 22.54 -6.62
N LYS A 282 -0.84 23.64 -6.34
CA LYS A 282 -0.24 24.99 -6.42
C LYS A 282 0.96 25.15 -5.49
N MET A 283 0.84 24.70 -4.24
CA MET A 283 1.97 24.73 -3.28
C MET A 283 3.15 23.89 -3.78
N LEU A 284 2.88 22.71 -4.33
CA LEU A 284 3.92 21.84 -4.88
C LEU A 284 4.62 22.50 -6.07
N LEU A 285 3.86 23.05 -7.02
CA LEU A 285 4.37 23.71 -8.22
C LEU A 285 5.15 25.01 -7.90
N ALA A 286 4.81 25.68 -6.80
CA ALA A 286 5.54 26.83 -6.28
C ALA A 286 6.82 26.43 -5.52
N GLY A 287 7.08 25.14 -5.31
CA GLY A 287 8.26 24.66 -4.57
C GLY A 287 8.19 24.89 -3.07
N GLU A 288 7.01 25.12 -2.51
CA GLU A 288 6.81 25.33 -1.07
C GLU A 288 6.90 24.03 -0.27
N LEU A 289 6.50 22.90 -0.89
CA LEU A 289 6.50 21.60 -0.21
C LEU A 289 7.88 20.92 -0.30
N PRO A 290 8.31 20.22 0.78
CA PRO A 290 9.60 19.53 0.77
C PRO A 290 9.60 18.38 -0.26
N LEU A 291 10.80 18.00 -0.73
CA LEU A 291 11.00 16.75 -1.44
C LEU A 291 10.82 15.60 -0.45
N THR A 292 10.04 14.59 -0.82
CA THR A 292 9.71 13.49 0.07
C THR A 292 9.71 12.14 -0.65
N MET A 293 9.79 11.08 0.15
CA MET A 293 9.52 9.71 -0.22
C MET A 293 8.56 9.13 0.79
N GLY A 294 7.60 8.35 0.35
CA GLY A 294 6.65 7.74 1.25
C GLY A 294 5.88 6.58 0.62
N GLY A 295 5.02 5.98 1.42
CA GLY A 295 4.22 4.84 1.00
C GLY A 295 3.16 4.48 2.02
N GLY A 296 2.37 3.47 1.65
CA GLY A 296 1.42 2.82 2.54
C GLY A 296 1.74 1.34 2.66
N ILE A 297 1.71 0.80 3.87
CA ILE A 297 1.90 -0.62 4.15
C ILE A 297 0.60 -1.16 4.72
N GLY A 298 -0.04 -2.10 4.02
CA GLY A 298 -1.32 -2.66 4.43
C GLY A 298 -1.24 -3.39 5.78
N GLN A 299 -1.94 -2.90 6.81
CA GLN A 299 -1.93 -3.51 8.14
C GLN A 299 -2.56 -4.90 8.12
N SER A 300 -3.76 -5.00 7.55
CA SER A 300 -4.45 -6.29 7.41
C SER A 300 -3.73 -7.22 6.44
N ARG A 301 -3.16 -6.72 5.35
CA ARG A 301 -2.35 -7.53 4.42
C ARG A 301 -1.08 -8.08 5.09
N LEU A 302 -0.40 -7.28 5.92
CA LEU A 302 0.75 -7.77 6.70
C LEU A 302 0.33 -8.86 7.70
N CYS A 303 -0.78 -8.66 8.42
CA CYS A 303 -1.32 -9.69 9.31
C CYS A 303 -1.66 -10.98 8.54
N MET A 304 -2.32 -10.86 7.39
CA MET A 304 -2.65 -12.00 6.52
C MET A 304 -1.38 -12.76 6.08
N LEU A 305 -0.36 -12.04 5.63
CA LEU A 305 0.93 -12.60 5.20
C LEU A 305 1.63 -13.35 6.33
N LEU A 306 1.80 -12.68 7.48
CA LEU A 306 2.57 -13.22 8.62
C LEU A 306 1.86 -14.36 9.35
N LEU A 307 0.54 -14.40 9.31
CA LEU A 307 -0.27 -15.46 9.93
C LEU A 307 -0.64 -16.57 8.94
N GLY A 308 -0.27 -16.45 7.67
CA GLY A 308 -0.56 -17.44 6.62
C GLY A 308 -2.06 -17.64 6.40
N LYS A 309 -2.84 -16.55 6.41
CA LYS A 309 -4.29 -16.57 6.25
C LYS A 309 -4.70 -16.60 4.78
N ALA A 310 -5.80 -17.27 4.47
CA ALA A 310 -6.31 -17.40 3.09
C ALA A 310 -7.28 -16.27 2.71
N HIS A 311 -7.82 -15.54 3.67
CA HIS A 311 -8.76 -14.44 3.40
C HIS A 311 -8.48 -13.26 4.34
N VAL A 312 -8.50 -12.04 3.81
CA VAL A 312 -8.25 -10.82 4.60
C VAL A 312 -9.26 -10.65 5.75
N GLY A 313 -10.47 -11.14 5.59
CA GLY A 313 -11.51 -11.18 6.63
C GLY A 313 -11.18 -12.03 7.85
N GLU A 314 -10.16 -12.90 7.79
CA GLU A 314 -9.65 -13.61 8.98
C GLU A 314 -8.83 -12.71 9.91
N VAL A 315 -8.44 -11.52 9.44
CA VAL A 315 -7.60 -10.56 10.18
C VAL A 315 -8.16 -9.14 10.20
N GLN A 316 -9.31 -8.93 9.54
CA GLN A 316 -9.95 -7.62 9.42
C GLN A 316 -11.47 -7.76 9.57
N VAL A 317 -12.06 -6.94 10.42
CA VAL A 317 -13.53 -6.79 10.48
C VAL A 317 -13.98 -5.91 9.32
N SER A 318 -14.88 -6.43 8.48
CA SER A 318 -15.43 -5.71 7.33
C SER A 318 -16.82 -6.25 6.98
N LEU A 319 -17.35 -5.81 5.83
CA LEU A 319 -18.60 -6.30 5.27
C LEU A 319 -18.29 -7.24 4.10
N TRP A 320 -18.96 -8.38 4.08
CA TRP A 320 -18.77 -9.42 3.07
C TRP A 320 -20.12 -9.80 2.47
N ASP A 321 -20.14 -10.04 1.18
CA ASP A 321 -21.32 -10.55 0.47
C ASP A 321 -21.66 -11.99 0.92
N SER A 322 -22.87 -12.45 0.57
CA SER A 322 -23.37 -13.76 0.98
C SER A 322 -22.58 -14.92 0.35
N GLU A 323 -22.04 -14.77 -0.86
CA GLU A 323 -21.26 -15.81 -1.54
C GLU A 323 -19.89 -15.98 -0.85
N THR A 324 -19.22 -14.87 -0.52
CA THR A 324 -17.97 -14.86 0.26
C THR A 324 -18.17 -15.52 1.63
N ARG A 325 -19.23 -15.17 2.35
CA ARG A 325 -19.55 -15.78 3.66
C ARG A 325 -19.77 -17.27 3.53
N ALA A 326 -20.57 -17.71 2.56
CA ALA A 326 -20.84 -19.12 2.33
C ALA A 326 -19.58 -19.91 1.94
N ALA A 327 -18.71 -19.35 1.10
CA ALA A 327 -17.44 -19.97 0.72
C ALA A 327 -16.50 -20.16 1.94
N CYS A 328 -16.38 -19.13 2.78
CA CYS A 328 -15.56 -19.20 4.00
C CYS A 328 -16.14 -20.20 5.02
N GLU A 329 -17.45 -20.13 5.30
CA GLU A 329 -18.13 -21.04 6.24
C GLU A 329 -18.02 -22.49 5.79
N GLY A 330 -18.29 -22.77 4.50
CA GLY A 330 -18.18 -24.11 3.91
C GLY A 330 -16.76 -24.71 3.99
N ALA A 331 -15.74 -23.85 4.05
CA ALA A 331 -14.34 -24.25 4.22
C ALA A 331 -13.85 -24.20 5.69
N GLY A 332 -14.70 -23.86 6.65
CA GLY A 332 -14.34 -23.71 8.07
C GLY A 332 -13.44 -22.50 8.36
N VAL A 333 -13.47 -21.47 7.49
CA VAL A 333 -12.76 -20.21 7.67
C VAL A 333 -13.67 -19.23 8.43
N VAL A 334 -13.16 -18.69 9.53
CA VAL A 334 -13.87 -17.73 10.36
C VAL A 334 -13.52 -16.32 9.93
N LEU A 335 -14.51 -15.57 9.44
CA LEU A 335 -14.40 -14.14 9.20
C LEU A 335 -14.65 -13.38 10.52
N LEU A 336 -13.86 -12.32 10.78
CA LEU A 336 -13.97 -11.48 11.98
C LEU A 336 -15.22 -10.61 11.99
#